data_8acd24effe603d9bf18d7e8fde60e56a
#
_entry.id   8acd24effe603d9bf18d7e8fde60e56a
#
_cell.length_a   1.000
_cell.length_b   1.000
_cell.length_c   1.000
_cell.angle_alpha   90.00
_cell.angle_beta   90.00
_cell.angle_gamma   90.00
#
_symmetry.space_group_name_H-M   'P 1'
#
loop_
_entity.id
_entity.type
_entity.pdbx_description
1 polymer ?
#
loop_
_entity_poly.entity_id
_entity_poly.type
_entity_poly.pdbx_seq_one_letter_code
_entity_poly.pdbx_strand_id
1 'polypeptide(L)'
;KISKACLDQTATSTASEIVVFVTRQDLYRSRARFVLDFERGNVRRNSPRERQEKRIKDRELYYGKLMPFLYARFFGILGFLRVLLTKAIGLFRPIVREVSEGDMRVVVHKSCALAAQTFMIAMANEGYDTCPLEGFDSKQMKKLLKLPHGAGVNMVIACGIRDGNKGIWGERGRVLFNEVYHRV
;
A
#
# COMPACT_ATOMS: atom_id res chain seq x y z
N LYS A 1 16.36 -17.37 8.63
CA LYS A 1 15.92 -17.46 7.21
C LYS A 1 15.48 -16.10 6.67
N ILE A 2 14.68 -15.33 7.42
CA ILE A 2 14.24 -13.98 7.01
C ILE A 2 15.45 -13.04 6.89
N SER A 3 16.39 -13.08 7.85
CA SER A 3 17.61 -12.27 7.80
C SER A 3 18.38 -12.45 6.48
N LYS A 4 18.55 -13.71 6.02
CA LYS A 4 19.18 -13.98 4.71
C LYS A 4 18.42 -13.34 3.54
N ALA A 5 17.10 -13.39 3.55
CA ALA A 5 16.30 -12.70 2.54
C ALA A 5 16.41 -11.17 2.62
N CYS A 6 16.78 -10.63 3.79
CA CYS A 6 17.10 -9.23 4.02
C CYS A 6 18.60 -8.93 3.92
N LEU A 7 19.36 -9.74 3.19
CA LEU A 7 20.80 -9.56 2.92
C LEU A 7 21.66 -9.51 4.21
N ASP A 8 21.25 -10.24 5.22
CA ASP A 8 21.86 -10.31 6.56
C ASP A 8 22.11 -8.95 7.22
N GLN A 9 21.21 -7.97 6.95
CA GLN A 9 21.29 -6.67 7.61
C GLN A 9 21.17 -6.83 9.13
N THR A 10 22.01 -6.14 9.88
CA THR A 10 22.14 -6.25 11.34
C THR A 10 20.79 -6.06 12.05
N ALA A 11 19.96 -5.13 11.58
CA ALA A 11 18.64 -4.90 12.16
C ALA A 11 17.75 -6.16 12.13
N THR A 12 17.88 -7.02 11.11
CA THR A 12 17.09 -8.26 11.02
C THR A 12 17.66 -9.44 11.80
N SER A 13 18.95 -9.40 12.16
CA SER A 13 19.61 -10.46 12.94
C SER A 13 19.52 -10.21 14.45
N THR A 14 19.33 -8.95 14.86
CA THR A 14 19.31 -8.53 16.27
C THR A 14 17.92 -8.17 16.79
N ALA A 15 16.96 -7.91 15.91
CA ALA A 15 15.60 -7.56 16.29
C ALA A 15 14.90 -8.68 17.07
N SER A 16 14.07 -8.32 18.04
CA SER A 16 13.21 -9.24 18.78
C SER A 16 12.12 -9.81 17.87
N GLU A 17 11.54 -8.96 17.01
CA GLU A 17 10.45 -9.32 16.10
C GLU A 17 10.67 -8.71 14.71
N ILE A 18 10.13 -9.39 13.71
CA ILE A 18 10.14 -8.90 12.33
C ILE A 18 8.72 -8.91 11.79
N VAL A 19 8.24 -7.74 11.38
CA VAL A 19 6.93 -7.55 10.76
C VAL A 19 7.10 -7.33 9.26
N VAL A 20 6.37 -8.09 8.46
CA VAL A 20 6.42 -7.98 6.99
C VAL A 20 5.10 -7.44 6.46
N PHE A 21 5.13 -6.28 5.84
CA PHE A 21 3.98 -5.66 5.20
C PHE A 21 3.79 -6.22 3.79
N VAL A 22 2.64 -6.84 3.57
CA VAL A 22 2.33 -7.58 2.34
C VAL A 22 1.18 -6.93 1.59
N THR A 23 1.38 -6.67 0.32
CA THR A 23 0.31 -6.23 -0.58
C THR A 23 -0.42 -7.45 -1.17
N ARG A 24 -1.75 -7.39 -1.22
CA ARG A 24 -2.60 -8.48 -1.72
C ARG A 24 -3.46 -7.99 -2.88
N GLN A 25 -2.78 -7.53 -3.94
CA GLN A 25 -3.45 -7.10 -5.17
C GLN A 25 -4.21 -8.25 -5.86
N ASP A 26 -3.79 -9.49 -5.61
CA ASP A 26 -4.49 -10.71 -6.05
C ASP A 26 -5.93 -10.79 -5.55
N LEU A 27 -6.24 -10.18 -4.43
CA LEU A 27 -7.57 -10.18 -3.80
C LEU A 27 -8.46 -9.00 -4.26
N TYR A 28 -8.07 -8.23 -5.27
CA TYR A 28 -8.77 -7.00 -5.63
C TYR A 28 -10.29 -7.16 -5.86
N ARG A 29 -10.72 -8.26 -6.49
CA ARG A 29 -12.15 -8.52 -6.73
C ARG A 29 -12.93 -8.81 -5.46
N SER A 30 -12.40 -9.69 -4.60
CA SER A 30 -13.05 -10.03 -3.34
C SER A 30 -13.09 -8.85 -2.39
N ARG A 31 -12.02 -8.03 -2.36
CA ARG A 31 -11.98 -6.83 -1.54
C ARG A 31 -12.92 -5.73 -2.06
N ALA A 32 -12.99 -5.52 -3.37
CA ALA A 32 -13.96 -4.58 -3.96
C ALA A 32 -15.41 -4.99 -3.63
N ARG A 33 -15.72 -6.28 -3.70
CA ARG A 33 -17.05 -6.81 -3.31
C ARG A 33 -17.34 -6.58 -1.83
N PHE A 34 -16.38 -6.92 -0.96
CA PHE A 34 -16.51 -6.69 0.49
C PHE A 34 -16.80 -5.22 0.81
N VAL A 35 -16.04 -4.28 0.20
CA VAL A 35 -16.25 -2.84 0.40
C VAL A 35 -17.60 -2.40 -0.15
N LEU A 36 -18.05 -2.93 -1.29
CA LEU A 36 -19.36 -2.63 -1.84
C LEU A 36 -20.49 -3.01 -0.87
N ASP A 37 -20.43 -4.22 -0.31
CA ASP A 37 -21.45 -4.69 0.62
C ASP A 37 -21.45 -3.88 1.92
N PHE A 38 -20.27 -3.54 2.44
CA PHE A 38 -20.11 -2.65 3.58
C PHE A 38 -20.71 -1.26 3.31
N GLU A 39 -20.38 -0.66 2.14
CA GLU A 39 -20.88 0.68 1.74
C GLU A 39 -22.38 0.70 1.50
N ARG A 40 -22.97 -0.36 0.96
CA ARG A 40 -24.44 -0.49 0.87
C ARG A 40 -25.11 -0.40 2.25
N GLY A 41 -24.56 -1.10 3.23
CA GLY A 41 -25.03 -1.03 4.61
C GLY A 41 -24.84 0.37 5.21
N ASN A 42 -23.69 0.97 4.95
CA ASN A 42 -23.34 2.31 5.41
C ASN A 42 -24.31 3.38 4.85
N VAL A 43 -24.57 3.33 3.54
CA VAL A 43 -25.56 4.23 2.88
C VAL A 43 -26.95 4.07 3.48
N ARG A 44 -27.41 2.84 3.73
CA ARG A 44 -28.74 2.59 4.32
C ARG A 44 -28.86 3.16 5.73
N ARG A 45 -27.81 3.09 6.54
CA ARG A 45 -27.82 3.61 7.92
C ARG A 45 -27.68 5.13 8.00
N ASN A 46 -26.87 5.72 7.13
CA ASN A 46 -26.35 7.08 7.30
C ASN A 46 -26.79 8.06 6.18
N SER A 47 -27.71 7.66 5.29
CA SER A 47 -28.19 8.53 4.23
C SER A 47 -29.71 8.74 4.29
N PRO A 48 -30.19 9.96 3.95
CA PRO A 48 -31.63 10.21 3.77
C PRO A 48 -32.23 9.24 2.76
N ARG A 49 -33.45 8.76 3.02
CA ARG A 49 -34.12 7.73 2.19
C ARG A 49 -34.16 8.09 0.71
N GLU A 50 -34.45 9.35 0.39
CA GLU A 50 -34.55 9.84 -0.99
C GLU A 50 -33.24 9.76 -1.78
N ARG A 51 -32.09 9.71 -1.08
CA ARG A 51 -30.75 9.66 -1.68
C ARG A 51 -30.14 8.26 -1.68
N GLN A 52 -30.71 7.31 -0.97
CA GLN A 52 -30.11 5.99 -0.77
C GLN A 52 -29.94 5.24 -2.09
N GLU A 53 -30.98 5.18 -2.92
CA GLU A 53 -30.93 4.44 -4.18
C GLU A 53 -29.83 4.98 -5.11
N LYS A 54 -29.77 6.30 -5.30
CA LYS A 54 -28.74 6.93 -6.11
C LYS A 54 -27.34 6.63 -5.58
N ARG A 55 -27.14 6.80 -4.27
CA ARG A 55 -25.83 6.53 -3.65
C ARG A 55 -25.42 5.07 -3.76
N ILE A 56 -26.34 4.13 -3.62
CA ILE A 56 -26.07 2.69 -3.80
C ILE A 56 -25.65 2.42 -5.25
N LYS A 57 -26.36 2.94 -6.25
CA LYS A 57 -25.97 2.82 -7.67
C LYS A 57 -24.58 3.37 -7.93
N ASP A 58 -24.24 4.52 -7.35
CA ASP A 58 -22.90 5.11 -7.46
C ASP A 58 -21.81 4.19 -6.87
N ARG A 59 -22.07 3.56 -5.71
CA ARG A 59 -21.16 2.58 -5.09
C ARG A 59 -21.04 1.30 -5.91
N GLU A 60 -22.13 0.82 -6.50
CA GLU A 60 -22.14 -0.34 -7.41
C GLU A 60 -21.31 -0.09 -8.66
N LEU A 61 -21.44 1.09 -9.24
CA LEU A 61 -20.60 1.49 -10.38
C LEU A 61 -19.12 1.55 -9.97
N TYR A 62 -18.82 2.19 -8.84
CA TYR A 62 -17.44 2.39 -8.39
C TYR A 62 -16.77 1.08 -7.95
N TYR A 63 -17.32 0.41 -6.94
CA TYR A 63 -16.73 -0.80 -6.38
C TYR A 63 -17.02 -2.07 -7.16
N GLY A 64 -18.18 -2.13 -7.85
CA GLY A 64 -18.58 -3.30 -8.62
C GLY A 64 -17.97 -3.36 -10.02
N LYS A 65 -17.68 -2.22 -10.64
CA LYS A 65 -17.17 -2.14 -12.01
C LYS A 65 -15.82 -1.43 -12.12
N LEU A 66 -15.75 -0.17 -11.68
CA LEU A 66 -14.58 0.67 -11.90
C LEU A 66 -13.34 0.15 -11.16
N MET A 67 -13.45 -0.13 -9.87
CA MET A 67 -12.31 -0.64 -9.08
C MET A 67 -11.79 -2.00 -9.59
N PRO A 68 -12.63 -3.02 -9.86
CA PRO A 68 -12.16 -4.25 -10.49
C PRO A 68 -11.48 -4.03 -11.84
N PHE A 69 -11.97 -3.11 -12.66
CA PHE A 69 -11.34 -2.77 -13.94
C PHE A 69 -9.96 -2.11 -13.74
N LEU A 70 -9.84 -1.16 -12.81
CA LEU A 70 -8.57 -0.47 -12.53
C LEU A 70 -7.49 -1.41 -11.99
N TYR A 71 -7.85 -2.34 -11.11
CA TYR A 71 -6.89 -3.26 -10.47
C TYR A 71 -6.67 -4.55 -11.24
N ALA A 72 -7.45 -4.82 -12.31
CA ALA A 72 -7.24 -5.97 -13.17
C ALA A 72 -5.88 -5.88 -13.88
N ARG A 73 -5.25 -7.06 -14.05
CA ARG A 73 -3.94 -7.20 -14.70
C ARG A 73 -4.03 -8.24 -15.80
N PHE A 74 -3.48 -7.92 -16.94
CA PHE A 74 -3.37 -8.84 -18.07
C PHE A 74 -2.17 -8.45 -18.95
N PHE A 75 -0.99 -8.90 -18.60
CA PHE A 75 0.26 -8.71 -19.35
C PHE A 75 0.54 -7.28 -19.82
N GLY A 76 0.07 -6.28 -19.07
CA GLY A 76 0.21 -4.86 -19.43
C GLY A 76 -0.84 -4.33 -20.42
N ILE A 77 -1.58 -5.19 -21.13
CA ILE A 77 -2.55 -4.80 -22.15
C ILE A 77 -3.67 -3.95 -21.55
N LEU A 78 -4.25 -4.37 -20.43
CA LEU A 78 -5.29 -3.60 -19.76
C LEU A 78 -4.77 -2.25 -19.26
N GLY A 79 -3.53 -2.20 -18.80
CA GLY A 79 -2.89 -0.95 -18.44
C GLY A 79 -2.74 0.01 -19.62
N PHE A 80 -2.28 -0.48 -20.76
CA PHE A 80 -2.16 0.29 -21.98
C PHE A 80 -3.52 0.87 -22.43
N LEU A 81 -4.56 0.03 -22.48
CA LEU A 81 -5.92 0.47 -22.83
C LEU A 81 -6.45 1.55 -21.88
N ARG A 82 -6.23 1.41 -20.57
CA ARG A 82 -6.61 2.43 -19.60
C ARG A 82 -5.88 3.76 -19.82
N VAL A 83 -4.57 3.72 -20.09
CA VAL A 83 -3.77 4.91 -20.39
C VAL A 83 -4.29 5.61 -21.65
N LEU A 84 -4.60 4.86 -22.70
CA LEU A 84 -5.16 5.41 -23.93
C LEU A 84 -6.52 6.09 -23.68
N LEU A 85 -7.40 5.40 -22.95
CA LEU A 85 -8.72 5.93 -22.59
C LEU A 85 -8.61 7.20 -21.75
N THR A 86 -7.73 7.23 -20.73
CA THR A 86 -7.56 8.43 -19.90
C THR A 86 -6.90 9.58 -20.63
N LYS A 87 -6.02 9.32 -21.59
CA LYS A 87 -5.50 10.36 -22.49
C LYS A 87 -6.62 11.00 -23.31
N ALA A 88 -7.49 10.19 -23.92
CA ALA A 88 -8.61 10.70 -24.70
C ALA A 88 -9.60 11.52 -23.85
N ILE A 89 -10.01 11.00 -22.68
CA ILE A 89 -10.91 11.72 -21.76
C ILE A 89 -10.24 12.99 -21.21
N GLY A 90 -8.93 12.93 -20.96
CA GLY A 90 -8.15 14.03 -20.41
C GLY A 90 -7.97 15.22 -21.36
N LEU A 91 -8.40 15.13 -22.62
CA LEU A 91 -8.50 16.25 -23.54
C LEU A 91 -9.69 17.18 -23.20
N PHE A 92 -10.73 16.63 -22.56
CA PHE A 92 -11.99 17.32 -22.31
C PHE A 92 -12.23 17.64 -20.83
N ARG A 93 -11.61 16.89 -19.91
CA ARG A 93 -11.80 17.09 -18.48
C ARG A 93 -10.61 16.53 -17.66
N PRO A 94 -10.37 17.05 -16.46
CA PRO A 94 -9.40 16.46 -15.53
C PRO A 94 -9.74 14.99 -15.23
N ILE A 95 -8.71 14.12 -15.26
CA ILE A 95 -8.84 12.70 -14.95
C ILE A 95 -7.52 12.18 -14.39
N VAL A 96 -7.58 11.13 -13.58
CA VAL A 96 -6.39 10.39 -13.12
C VAL A 96 -5.69 9.77 -14.33
N ARG A 97 -4.40 10.06 -14.49
CA ARG A 97 -3.60 9.62 -15.66
C ARG A 97 -2.75 8.39 -15.37
N GLU A 98 -2.39 8.19 -14.10
CA GLU A 98 -1.56 7.09 -13.60
C GLU A 98 -2.45 5.84 -13.41
N VAL A 99 -2.74 5.14 -14.51
CA VAL A 99 -3.67 3.99 -14.54
C VAL A 99 -3.11 2.75 -15.24
N SER A 100 -1.82 2.76 -15.57
CA SER A 100 -1.14 1.56 -16.07
C SER A 100 -1.14 0.44 -15.00
N GLU A 101 -0.82 -0.79 -15.37
CA GLU A 101 -0.70 -1.87 -14.39
C GLU A 101 0.44 -1.62 -13.40
N GLY A 102 1.50 -0.92 -13.84
CA GLY A 102 2.59 -0.46 -12.98
C GLY A 102 2.14 0.59 -11.99
N ASP A 103 1.40 1.60 -12.45
CA ASP A 103 0.89 2.67 -11.59
C ASP A 103 -0.06 2.12 -10.51
N MET A 104 -0.94 1.19 -10.87
CA MET A 104 -1.84 0.54 -9.93
C MET A 104 -1.07 -0.28 -8.88
N ARG A 105 0.04 -0.90 -9.25
CA ARG A 105 0.95 -1.53 -8.29
C ARG A 105 1.53 -0.50 -7.32
N VAL A 106 1.99 0.65 -7.83
CA VAL A 106 2.50 1.75 -6.98
C VAL A 106 1.42 2.23 -6.01
N VAL A 107 0.17 2.40 -6.44
CA VAL A 107 -0.95 2.78 -5.56
C VAL A 107 -1.13 1.80 -4.42
N VAL A 108 -1.11 0.49 -4.71
CA VAL A 108 -1.22 -0.55 -3.67
C VAL A 108 -0.06 -0.50 -2.68
N HIS A 109 1.15 -0.30 -3.17
CA HIS A 109 2.33 -0.17 -2.32
C HIS A 109 2.31 1.11 -1.48
N LYS A 110 1.89 2.25 -2.03
CA LYS A 110 1.71 3.50 -1.24
C LYS A 110 0.71 3.31 -0.10
N SER A 111 -0.44 2.69 -0.36
CA SER A 111 -1.43 2.42 0.68
C SER A 111 -0.89 1.49 1.77
N CYS A 112 -0.11 0.48 1.40
CA CYS A 112 0.53 -0.43 2.35
C CYS A 112 1.63 0.28 3.16
N ALA A 113 2.40 1.20 2.54
CA ALA A 113 3.42 2.00 3.21
C ALA A 113 2.82 2.95 4.25
N LEU A 114 1.62 3.51 4.01
CA LEU A 114 0.90 4.30 5.02
C LEU A 114 0.56 3.46 6.26
N ALA A 115 0.13 2.21 6.07
CA ALA A 115 -0.12 1.30 7.19
C ALA A 115 1.19 0.95 7.93
N ALA A 116 2.30 0.74 7.20
CA ALA A 116 3.61 0.51 7.78
C ALA A 116 4.09 1.71 8.59
N GLN A 117 3.91 2.93 8.08
CA GLN A 117 4.24 4.17 8.81
C GLN A 117 3.39 4.33 10.07
N THR A 118 2.09 4.07 9.99
CA THR A 118 1.20 4.12 11.16
C THR A 118 1.63 3.10 12.21
N PHE A 119 2.00 1.89 11.80
CA PHE A 119 2.54 0.87 12.68
C PHE A 119 3.82 1.36 13.40
N MET A 120 4.78 1.94 12.68
CA MET A 120 6.01 2.46 13.30
C MET A 120 5.74 3.57 14.31
N ILE A 121 4.78 4.46 14.04
CA ILE A 121 4.37 5.50 14.98
C ILE A 121 3.73 4.89 16.23
N ALA A 122 2.84 3.91 16.05
CA ALA A 122 2.21 3.22 17.18
C ALA A 122 3.25 2.48 18.05
N MET A 123 4.20 1.78 17.43
CA MET A 123 5.30 1.12 18.15
C MET A 123 6.15 2.12 18.95
N ALA A 124 6.47 3.28 18.36
CA ALA A 124 7.21 4.33 19.05
C ALA A 124 6.42 4.88 20.26
N ASN A 125 5.08 5.01 20.15
CA ASN A 125 4.23 5.41 21.26
C ASN A 125 4.23 4.39 22.42
N GLU A 126 4.37 3.10 22.10
CA GLU A 126 4.48 2.01 23.07
C GLU A 126 5.93 1.79 23.59
N GLY A 127 6.86 2.68 23.22
CA GLY A 127 8.25 2.61 23.68
C GLY A 127 9.15 1.63 22.94
N TYR A 128 8.72 1.14 21.77
CA TYR A 128 9.51 0.27 20.92
C TYR A 128 10.21 1.03 19.80
N ASP A 129 11.38 0.54 19.42
CA ASP A 129 12.11 1.02 18.26
C ASP A 129 11.79 0.17 17.03
N THR A 130 11.78 0.80 15.87
CA THR A 130 11.53 0.14 14.59
C THR A 130 12.55 0.57 13.55
N CYS A 131 12.93 -0.37 12.67
CA CYS A 131 13.82 -0.12 11.55
C CYS A 131 13.17 -0.65 10.26
N PRO A 132 12.69 0.22 9.36
CA PRO A 132 12.14 -0.19 8.08
C PRO A 132 13.26 -0.58 7.10
N LEU A 133 13.04 -1.67 6.36
CA LEU A 133 13.97 -2.24 5.39
C LEU A 133 13.24 -2.43 4.06
N GLU A 134 13.80 -1.87 3.01
CA GLU A 134 13.36 -2.08 1.62
C GLU A 134 14.36 -2.95 0.85
N GLY A 135 15.60 -3.09 1.35
CA GLY A 135 16.65 -3.91 0.78
C GLY A 135 16.47 -5.40 1.14
N PHE A 136 15.67 -6.12 0.39
CA PHE A 136 15.46 -7.57 0.56
C PHE A 136 15.24 -8.28 -0.78
N ASP A 137 15.59 -9.58 -0.84
CA ASP A 137 15.23 -10.44 -1.95
C ASP A 137 13.73 -10.79 -1.89
N SER A 138 12.95 -10.11 -2.72
CA SER A 138 11.50 -10.28 -2.76
C SER A 138 11.07 -11.69 -3.17
N LYS A 139 11.85 -12.40 -3.99
CA LYS A 139 11.56 -13.77 -4.42
C LYS A 139 11.75 -14.77 -3.27
N GLN A 140 12.86 -14.65 -2.55
CA GLN A 140 13.11 -15.46 -1.35
C GLN A 140 12.07 -15.16 -0.27
N MET A 141 11.78 -13.89 -0.01
CA MET A 141 10.79 -13.49 1.00
C MET A 141 9.40 -14.08 0.68
N LYS A 142 8.94 -13.96 -0.56
CA LYS A 142 7.66 -14.57 -0.99
C LYS A 142 7.64 -16.08 -0.78
N LYS A 143 8.74 -16.76 -1.08
CA LYS A 143 8.85 -18.22 -0.86
C LYS A 143 8.79 -18.57 0.61
N LEU A 144 9.52 -17.86 1.47
CA LEU A 144 9.53 -18.06 2.92
C LEU A 144 8.16 -17.86 3.54
N LEU A 145 7.44 -16.83 3.12
CA LEU A 145 6.11 -16.48 3.60
C LEU A 145 4.98 -17.24 2.89
N LYS A 146 5.30 -18.11 1.94
CA LYS A 146 4.33 -18.88 1.12
C LYS A 146 3.26 -17.96 0.48
N LEU A 147 3.68 -16.79 -0.01
CA LEU A 147 2.76 -15.83 -0.60
C LEU A 147 2.27 -16.29 -1.97
N PRO A 148 0.99 -16.09 -2.29
CA PRO A 148 0.44 -16.43 -3.59
C PRO A 148 1.00 -15.54 -4.70
N HIS A 149 0.85 -16.01 -5.93
CA HIS A 149 1.14 -15.20 -7.11
C HIS A 149 0.28 -13.92 -7.11
N GLY A 150 0.89 -12.78 -7.38
CA GLY A 150 0.20 -11.48 -7.35
C GLY A 150 0.25 -10.75 -6.00
N ALA A 151 0.61 -11.43 -4.91
CA ALA A 151 0.99 -10.75 -3.67
C ALA A 151 2.39 -10.13 -3.80
N GLY A 152 2.65 -9.05 -3.08
CA GLY A 152 3.93 -8.37 -3.02
C GLY A 152 4.38 -8.12 -1.59
N VAL A 153 5.67 -8.04 -1.35
CA VAL A 153 6.22 -7.51 -0.11
C VAL A 153 6.44 -6.00 -0.31
N ASN A 154 5.89 -5.20 0.59
CA ASN A 154 6.05 -3.75 0.57
C ASN A 154 7.28 -3.34 1.38
N MET A 155 7.34 -3.78 2.63
CA MET A 155 8.35 -3.38 3.59
C MET A 155 8.55 -4.48 4.62
N VAL A 156 9.78 -4.62 5.11
CA VAL A 156 10.11 -5.42 6.28
C VAL A 156 10.47 -4.46 7.41
N ILE A 157 9.92 -4.65 8.59
CA ILE A 157 10.20 -3.79 9.74
C ILE A 157 10.76 -4.66 10.87
N ALA A 158 11.99 -4.39 11.24
CA ALA A 158 12.61 -4.95 12.43
C ALA A 158 12.13 -4.16 13.66
N CYS A 159 11.71 -4.86 14.71
CA CYS A 159 11.14 -4.26 15.91
C CYS A 159 11.88 -4.77 17.15
N GLY A 160 12.01 -3.92 18.16
CA GLY A 160 12.65 -4.27 19.43
C GLY A 160 12.85 -3.03 20.31
N ILE A 161 13.59 -3.21 21.38
CA ILE A 161 14.08 -2.11 22.22
C ILE A 161 15.57 -2.00 21.95
N ARG A 162 16.04 -0.80 21.57
CA ARG A 162 17.46 -0.60 21.28
C ARG A 162 18.32 -0.76 22.51
N ASP A 163 19.50 -1.31 22.32
CA ASP A 163 20.53 -1.44 23.35
C ASP A 163 21.40 -0.16 23.37
N GLY A 164 20.92 0.87 24.08
CA GLY A 164 21.56 2.18 24.14
C GLY A 164 21.78 2.79 22.75
N ASN A 165 23.02 3.20 22.46
CA ASN A 165 23.42 3.76 21.18
C ASN A 165 24.12 2.74 20.26
N LYS A 166 24.09 1.47 20.59
CA LYS A 166 24.72 0.40 19.82
C LYS A 166 24.09 0.31 18.41
N GLY A 167 24.89 0.43 17.38
CA GLY A 167 24.41 0.45 15.99
C GLY A 167 23.93 1.80 15.49
N ILE A 168 24.00 2.88 16.28
CA ILE A 168 23.73 4.24 15.83
C ILE A 168 25.07 4.92 15.50
N TRP A 169 25.26 5.27 14.22
CA TRP A 169 26.52 5.76 13.70
C TRP A 169 26.72 7.28 13.81
N GLY A 170 25.73 8.02 14.26
CA GLY A 170 25.80 9.46 14.38
C GLY A 170 24.44 10.14 14.34
N GLU A 171 24.48 11.44 14.13
CA GLU A 171 23.27 12.26 14.05
C GLU A 171 22.43 11.98 12.81
N ARG A 172 21.13 12.12 12.93
CA ARG A 172 20.21 11.99 11.81
C ARG A 172 20.20 13.28 10.97
N GLY A 173 20.81 13.23 9.80
CA GLY A 173 20.70 14.33 8.82
C GLY A 173 19.23 14.51 8.37
N ARG A 174 18.85 15.76 8.18
CA ARG A 174 17.58 16.16 7.57
C ARG A 174 17.84 17.25 6.55
N VAL A 175 17.16 17.15 5.42
CA VAL A 175 17.11 18.22 4.44
C VAL A 175 16.48 19.46 5.06
N LEU A 176 16.93 20.64 4.67
CA LEU A 176 16.39 21.88 5.20
C LEU A 176 14.91 22.01 4.89
N PHE A 177 14.13 22.54 5.84
CA PHE A 177 12.68 22.61 5.72
C PHE A 177 12.22 23.39 4.47
N ASN A 178 12.90 24.47 4.12
CA ASN A 178 12.63 25.27 2.92
C ASN A 178 12.88 24.55 1.58
N GLU A 179 13.66 23.47 1.58
CA GLU A 179 13.88 22.65 0.38
C GLU A 179 12.75 21.62 0.15
N VAL A 180 12.03 21.27 1.20
CA VAL A 180 10.98 20.23 1.15
C VAL A 180 9.57 20.75 1.36
N TYR A 181 9.43 21.98 1.83
CA TYR A 181 8.14 22.61 2.06
C TYR A 181 8.01 23.94 1.33
N HIS A 182 7.03 24.03 0.45
CA HIS A 182 6.67 25.24 -0.27
C HIS A 182 5.19 25.55 -0.01
N ARG A 183 4.92 26.76 0.46
CA ARG A 183 3.54 27.26 0.59
C ARG A 183 3.13 27.86 -0.76
N VAL A 184 2.03 27.36 -1.33
CA VAL A 184 1.42 27.86 -2.57
C VAL A 184 0.21 28.74 -2.25
#